data_37ae2c7033e55e769f8d41bc6dfd9c27
#
_entry.id   37ae2c7033e55e769f8d41bc6dfd9c27
#
_cell.length_a   1.000
_cell.length_b   1.000
_cell.length_c   1.000
_cell.angle_alpha   90.00
_cell.angle_beta   90.00
_cell.angle_gamma   90.00
#
_symmetry.space_group_name_H-M   'P 1'
#
loop_
_entity.id
_entity.type
_entity.pdbx_description
1 polymer ?
#
loop_
_entity_poly.entity_id
_entity_poly.type
_entity_poly.pdbx_seq_one_letter_code
_entity_poly.pdbx_strand_id
1 'polypeptide(L)'
;MCMIEAYCKYDKEMDLFIKDVVRYTLNKYGKQLNISTLKEVEVRNVREFECPIDGRVVDKTKIVLTSRLFELLPSYEIRRLYKNKDFRQIVCTLFHEIGHINDMVKYPVLYDTIENSDDMKKVLPAKFWIEYLAEKRSVPADPSAKDFCEEFVSTSWNIQKRSTGTATTGDFFYLNKALPYFIVRAEYINKDYFNQINNEIVTEYVSELCG
;
A
#
# COMPACT_ATOMS: atom_id res chain seq x y z
N MET A 1 -24.60 -9.73 3.88
CA MET A 1 -23.35 -8.96 3.90
C MET A 1 -22.92 -8.90 5.37
N CYS A 2 -21.80 -9.53 5.76
CA CYS A 2 -21.30 -9.39 7.11
C CYS A 2 -21.03 -7.91 7.38
N MET A 3 -21.45 -7.42 8.53
CA MET A 3 -21.23 -6.02 8.93
C MET A 3 -19.77 -5.89 9.36
N ILE A 4 -19.00 -5.10 8.61
CA ILE A 4 -17.61 -4.79 8.99
C ILE A 4 -17.67 -3.79 10.13
N GLU A 5 -17.06 -4.12 11.26
CA GLU A 5 -16.92 -3.22 12.39
C GLU A 5 -15.72 -2.28 12.15
N ALA A 6 -15.97 -0.97 12.14
CA ALA A 6 -14.91 0.03 12.03
C ALA A 6 -14.92 0.88 13.29
N TYR A 7 -13.73 1.10 13.90
CA TYR A 7 -13.65 1.78 15.19
C TYR A 7 -12.30 2.45 15.47
N CYS A 8 -12.36 3.44 16.38
CA CYS A 8 -11.21 4.06 17.03
C CYS A 8 -11.47 4.13 18.54
N LYS A 9 -10.63 3.46 19.34
CA LYS A 9 -10.88 3.33 20.79
C LYS A 9 -10.57 4.58 21.63
N TYR A 10 -9.75 5.48 21.11
CA TYR A 10 -9.23 6.63 21.85
C TYR A 10 -9.81 7.99 21.42
N ASP A 11 -10.55 8.04 20.29
CA ASP A 11 -11.14 9.26 19.75
C ASP A 11 -12.55 8.97 19.21
N LYS A 12 -13.58 9.60 19.83
CA LYS A 12 -14.99 9.37 19.50
C LYS A 12 -15.39 9.96 18.14
N GLU A 13 -14.80 11.09 17.74
CA GLU A 13 -15.11 11.72 16.45
C GLU A 13 -14.50 10.88 15.33
N MET A 14 -13.27 10.43 15.53
CA MET A 14 -12.60 9.51 14.60
C MET A 14 -13.31 8.14 14.54
N ASP A 15 -13.88 7.66 15.64
CA ASP A 15 -14.66 6.42 15.67
C ASP A 15 -15.90 6.49 14.75
N LEU A 16 -16.61 7.60 14.75
CA LEU A 16 -17.72 7.81 13.83
C LEU A 16 -17.25 7.98 12.39
N PHE A 17 -16.19 8.75 12.21
CA PHE A 17 -15.63 9.05 10.90
C PHE A 17 -15.12 7.82 10.18
N ILE A 18 -14.38 6.92 10.85
CA ILE A 18 -13.83 5.71 10.20
C ILE A 18 -14.94 4.79 9.68
N LYS A 19 -16.09 4.70 10.35
CA LYS A 19 -17.26 3.96 9.88
C LYS A 19 -17.75 4.49 8.53
N ASP A 20 -17.78 5.80 8.39
CA ASP A 20 -18.20 6.45 7.15
C ASP A 20 -17.14 6.31 6.05
N VAL A 21 -15.84 6.39 6.38
CA VAL A 21 -14.72 6.15 5.44
C VAL A 21 -14.77 4.73 4.89
N VAL A 22 -14.94 3.73 5.75
CA VAL A 22 -15.05 2.32 5.32
C VAL A 22 -16.25 2.14 4.40
N ARG A 23 -17.41 2.66 4.79
CA ARG A 23 -18.63 2.60 3.97
C ARG A 23 -18.44 3.29 2.60
N TYR A 24 -17.84 4.47 2.59
CA TYR A 24 -17.55 5.22 1.38
C TYR A 24 -16.61 4.45 0.45
N THR A 25 -15.51 3.92 0.98
CA THR A 25 -14.50 3.17 0.23
C THR A 25 -15.11 1.91 -0.40
N LEU A 26 -15.86 1.14 0.38
CA LEU A 26 -16.51 -0.09 -0.10
C LEU A 26 -17.59 0.19 -1.16
N ASN A 27 -18.40 1.22 -0.97
CA ASN A 27 -19.44 1.58 -1.94
C ASN A 27 -18.83 2.04 -3.27
N LYS A 28 -17.71 2.75 -3.21
CA LYS A 28 -17.08 3.32 -4.41
C LYS A 28 -16.21 2.32 -5.15
N TYR A 29 -15.45 1.50 -4.44
CA TYR A 29 -14.40 0.66 -5.02
C TYR A 29 -14.58 -0.84 -4.73
N GLY A 30 -15.33 -1.23 -3.71
CA GLY A 30 -15.37 -2.59 -3.18
C GLY A 30 -16.18 -3.62 -3.99
N LYS A 31 -16.92 -3.20 -5.03
CA LYS A 31 -17.91 -4.06 -5.74
C LYS A 31 -17.31 -5.33 -6.35
N GLN A 32 -16.02 -5.35 -6.67
CA GLN A 32 -15.35 -6.46 -7.34
C GLN A 32 -14.45 -7.28 -6.40
N LEU A 33 -14.43 -6.95 -5.11
CA LEU A 33 -13.54 -7.57 -4.15
C LEU A 33 -14.24 -8.66 -3.34
N ASN A 34 -13.55 -9.77 -3.13
CA ASN A 34 -13.97 -10.77 -2.16
C ASN A 34 -13.42 -10.39 -0.78
N ILE A 35 -14.27 -9.73 0.00
CA ILE A 35 -13.97 -9.28 1.36
C ILE A 35 -14.81 -10.02 2.42
N SER A 36 -15.28 -11.22 2.09
CA SER A 36 -16.17 -11.98 2.97
C SER A 36 -15.55 -12.32 4.33
N THR A 37 -14.24 -12.33 4.42
CA THR A 37 -13.49 -12.60 5.64
C THR A 37 -13.23 -11.35 6.48
N LEU A 38 -13.21 -10.15 5.89
CA LEU A 38 -12.95 -8.91 6.62
C LEU A 38 -14.06 -8.63 7.63
N LYS A 39 -13.70 -8.48 8.90
CA LYS A 39 -14.59 -8.22 10.02
C LYS A 39 -14.35 -6.87 10.67
N GLU A 40 -13.07 -6.43 10.72
CA GLU A 40 -12.66 -5.28 11.51
C GLU A 40 -11.75 -4.33 10.73
N VAL A 41 -11.98 -3.02 10.93
CA VAL A 41 -11.04 -1.95 10.57
C VAL A 41 -10.83 -1.09 11.81
N GLU A 42 -9.62 -1.11 12.36
CA GLU A 42 -9.25 -0.39 13.58
C GLU A 42 -8.33 0.78 13.25
N VAL A 43 -8.55 1.95 13.87
CA VAL A 43 -7.57 3.04 13.88
C VAL A 43 -6.83 2.98 15.21
N ARG A 44 -5.49 2.91 15.16
CA ARG A 44 -4.60 2.92 16.32
C ARG A 44 -3.75 4.17 16.36
N ASN A 45 -3.35 4.55 17.56
CA ASN A 45 -2.41 5.64 17.75
C ASN A 45 -1.06 5.29 17.09
N VAL A 46 -0.47 6.25 16.36
CA VAL A 46 0.83 6.06 15.68
C VAL A 46 1.94 5.61 16.64
N ARG A 47 1.85 5.99 17.92
CA ARG A 47 2.83 5.59 18.96
C ARG A 47 2.81 4.10 19.31
N GLU A 48 1.79 3.37 18.89
CA GLU A 48 1.67 1.91 19.07
C GLU A 48 2.41 1.10 18.01
N PHE A 49 3.05 1.78 17.05
CA PHE A 49 3.76 1.14 15.95
C PHE A 49 5.27 1.33 16.09
N GLU A 50 6.02 0.25 15.91
CA GLU A 50 7.50 0.26 15.96
C GLU A 50 8.12 0.94 14.74
N CYS A 51 7.40 1.00 13.62
CA CYS A 51 7.86 1.64 12.39
C CYS A 51 6.75 2.51 11.78
N PRO A 52 7.11 3.56 11.02
CA PRO A 52 6.14 4.42 10.37
C PRO A 52 5.45 3.68 9.22
N ILE A 53 4.23 3.23 9.46
CA ILE A 53 3.34 2.66 8.45
C ILE A 53 2.03 3.45 8.46
N ASP A 54 1.32 3.45 7.35
CA ASP A 54 0.01 4.09 7.24
C ASP A 54 -1.13 3.11 7.49
N GLY A 55 -0.96 1.88 7.04
CA GLY A 55 -1.89 0.78 7.26
C GLY A 55 -1.20 -0.58 7.21
N ARG A 56 -1.88 -1.59 7.68
CA ARG A 56 -1.50 -3.01 7.51
C ARG A 56 -2.67 -3.94 7.68
N VAL A 57 -2.64 -5.03 6.96
CA VAL A 57 -3.44 -6.22 7.28
C VAL A 57 -2.78 -6.96 8.43
N VAL A 58 -3.56 -7.29 9.46
CA VAL A 58 -3.11 -8.12 10.59
C VAL A 58 -3.30 -9.59 10.27
N ASP A 59 -4.49 -9.89 9.73
CA ASP A 59 -4.88 -11.22 9.25
C ASP A 59 -6.06 -11.09 8.25
N LYS A 60 -6.62 -12.21 7.78
CA LYS A 60 -7.75 -12.23 6.84
C LYS A 60 -9.00 -11.49 7.32
N THR A 61 -9.06 -11.11 8.59
CA THR A 61 -10.26 -10.54 9.22
C THR A 61 -10.09 -9.10 9.63
N LYS A 62 -8.84 -8.57 9.67
CA LYS A 62 -8.58 -7.29 10.32
C LYS A 62 -7.56 -6.42 9.59
N ILE A 63 -7.93 -5.17 9.42
CA ILE A 63 -7.06 -4.08 8.95
C ILE A 63 -6.82 -3.10 10.11
N VAL A 64 -5.60 -2.62 10.23
CA VAL A 64 -5.24 -1.53 11.15
C VAL A 64 -4.70 -0.36 10.35
N LEU A 65 -5.26 0.83 10.58
CA LEU A 65 -4.77 2.11 10.07
C LEU A 65 -4.12 2.91 11.20
N THR A 66 -3.14 3.74 10.90
CA THR A 66 -2.52 4.61 11.91
C THR A 66 -3.23 5.96 12.00
N SER A 67 -3.25 6.56 13.20
CA SER A 67 -3.82 7.90 13.42
C SER A 67 -3.14 8.98 12.58
N ARG A 68 -1.87 8.78 12.20
CA ARG A 68 -1.11 9.71 11.38
C ARG A 68 -1.82 10.09 10.08
N LEU A 69 -2.52 9.15 9.46
CA LEU A 69 -3.30 9.40 8.25
C LEU A 69 -4.38 10.47 8.41
N PHE A 70 -4.85 10.70 9.62
CA PHE A 70 -5.99 11.55 9.92
C PHE A 70 -5.58 12.92 10.49
N GLU A 71 -4.32 13.11 10.86
CA GLU A 71 -3.82 14.31 11.55
C GLU A 71 -3.95 15.60 10.72
N LEU A 72 -3.88 15.51 9.40
CA LEU A 72 -3.95 16.66 8.50
C LEU A 72 -5.37 16.94 7.99
N LEU A 73 -6.36 16.18 8.42
CA LEU A 73 -7.74 16.41 7.98
C LEU A 73 -8.31 17.68 8.63
N PRO A 74 -8.90 18.59 7.84
CA PRO A 74 -9.50 19.82 8.37
C PRO A 74 -10.82 19.58 9.11
N SER A 75 -11.44 18.40 8.95
CA SER A 75 -12.67 17.99 9.62
C SER A 75 -12.90 16.50 9.45
N TYR A 76 -13.83 15.92 10.22
CA TYR A 76 -14.28 14.54 10.07
C TYR A 76 -15.64 14.44 9.34
N GLU A 77 -15.93 15.35 8.42
CA GLU A 77 -17.14 15.31 7.61
C GLU A 77 -16.82 14.95 6.15
N ILE A 78 -17.12 13.73 5.71
CA ILE A 78 -16.81 13.25 4.35
C ILE A 78 -17.29 14.21 3.27
N ARG A 79 -18.47 14.80 3.42
CA ARG A 79 -19.05 15.72 2.41
C ARG A 79 -18.15 16.92 2.10
N ARG A 80 -17.29 17.33 3.04
CA ARG A 80 -16.33 18.44 2.88
C ARG A 80 -14.99 17.98 2.33
N LEU A 81 -14.73 16.66 2.31
CA LEU A 81 -13.42 16.07 2.08
C LEU A 81 -13.23 15.43 0.70
N TYR A 82 -14.23 15.35 -0.16
CA TYR A 82 -14.12 14.65 -1.46
C TYR A 82 -12.94 15.09 -2.34
N LYS A 83 -12.55 16.36 -2.27
CA LYS A 83 -11.43 16.91 -3.04
C LYS A 83 -10.16 17.06 -2.20
N ASN A 84 -10.21 16.77 -0.91
CA ASN A 84 -9.06 16.88 -0.02
C ASN A 84 -8.06 15.76 -0.34
N LYS A 85 -6.76 16.13 -0.46
CA LYS A 85 -5.68 15.19 -0.81
C LYS A 85 -5.50 14.15 0.29
N ASP A 86 -5.49 14.57 1.56
CA ASP A 86 -5.26 13.69 2.70
C ASP A 86 -6.40 12.68 2.87
N PHE A 87 -7.66 13.11 2.68
CA PHE A 87 -8.79 12.19 2.67
C PHE A 87 -8.69 11.15 1.56
N ARG A 88 -8.28 11.56 0.35
CA ARG A 88 -8.08 10.62 -0.75
C ARG A 88 -6.94 9.65 -0.46
N GLN A 89 -5.90 10.09 0.24
CA GLN A 89 -4.82 9.22 0.69
C GLN A 89 -5.33 8.16 1.68
N ILE A 90 -6.17 8.55 2.65
CA ILE A 90 -6.81 7.58 3.57
C ILE A 90 -7.62 6.53 2.81
N VAL A 91 -8.43 6.97 1.85
CA VAL A 91 -9.24 6.08 1.01
C VAL A 91 -8.35 5.15 0.18
N CYS A 92 -7.26 5.67 -0.38
CA CYS A 92 -6.28 4.88 -1.15
C CYS A 92 -5.63 3.82 -0.27
N THR A 93 -5.09 4.21 0.90
CA THR A 93 -4.47 3.28 1.85
C THR A 93 -5.46 2.21 2.31
N LEU A 94 -6.66 2.60 2.73
CA LEU A 94 -7.67 1.63 3.14
C LEU A 94 -8.03 0.67 1.98
N PHE A 95 -8.16 1.17 0.76
CA PHE A 95 -8.49 0.34 -0.39
C PHE A 95 -7.34 -0.60 -0.77
N HIS A 96 -6.09 -0.18 -0.60
CA HIS A 96 -4.90 -1.02 -0.74
C HIS A 96 -4.94 -2.20 0.24
N GLU A 97 -5.18 -1.92 1.54
CA GLU A 97 -5.26 -2.97 2.56
C GLU A 97 -6.44 -3.92 2.34
N ILE A 98 -7.59 -3.41 1.88
CA ILE A 98 -8.72 -4.24 1.46
C ILE A 98 -8.33 -5.12 0.27
N GLY A 99 -7.47 -4.64 -0.63
CA GLY A 99 -6.89 -5.40 -1.72
C GLY A 99 -6.14 -6.64 -1.23
N HIS A 100 -5.33 -6.50 -0.19
CA HIS A 100 -4.64 -7.64 0.44
C HIS A 100 -5.61 -8.68 1.00
N ILE A 101 -6.70 -8.26 1.68
CA ILE A 101 -7.73 -9.20 2.16
C ILE A 101 -8.33 -10.01 1.00
N ASN A 102 -8.69 -9.34 -0.10
CA ASN A 102 -9.17 -10.04 -1.30
C ASN A 102 -8.13 -11.03 -1.84
N ASP A 103 -6.86 -10.66 -1.85
CA ASP A 103 -5.79 -11.49 -2.42
C ASP A 103 -5.42 -12.67 -1.54
N MET A 104 -5.51 -12.55 -0.23
CA MET A 104 -5.39 -13.68 0.70
C MET A 104 -6.42 -14.78 0.42
N VAL A 105 -7.60 -14.39 -0.06
CA VAL A 105 -8.64 -15.35 -0.44
C VAL A 105 -8.40 -15.90 -1.85
N LYS A 106 -7.99 -15.04 -2.79
CA LYS A 106 -7.87 -15.37 -4.20
C LYS A 106 -6.55 -16.06 -4.57
N TYR A 107 -5.48 -15.69 -3.88
CA TYR A 107 -4.11 -16.17 -4.14
C TYR A 107 -3.43 -16.67 -2.85
N PRO A 108 -4.03 -17.65 -2.15
CA PRO A 108 -3.53 -18.09 -0.84
C PRO A 108 -2.08 -18.60 -0.90
N VAL A 109 -1.64 -19.17 -2.03
CA VAL A 109 -0.28 -19.67 -2.22
C VAL A 109 0.78 -18.57 -2.08
N LEU A 110 0.51 -17.32 -2.52
CA LEU A 110 1.48 -16.24 -2.36
C LEU A 110 1.71 -15.93 -0.88
N TYR A 111 0.64 -15.86 -0.09
CA TYR A 111 0.72 -15.58 1.35
C TYR A 111 1.34 -16.75 2.12
N ASP A 112 0.98 -17.98 1.79
CA ASP A 112 1.60 -19.17 2.37
C ASP A 112 3.11 -19.21 2.08
N THR A 113 3.53 -18.85 0.87
CA THR A 113 4.95 -18.76 0.51
C THR A 113 5.69 -17.73 1.37
N ILE A 114 5.06 -16.55 1.65
CA ILE A 114 5.66 -15.49 2.46
C ILE A 114 5.79 -15.91 3.93
N GLU A 115 4.80 -16.64 4.45
CA GLU A 115 4.71 -16.99 5.87
C GLU A 115 5.55 -18.24 6.20
N ASN A 116 5.65 -19.20 5.28
CA ASN A 116 6.16 -20.55 5.57
C ASN A 116 7.40 -20.94 4.78
N SER A 117 7.92 -20.12 3.87
CA SER A 117 9.13 -20.43 3.11
C SER A 117 10.34 -19.66 3.64
N ASP A 118 11.45 -20.37 3.83
CA ASP A 118 12.77 -19.79 4.12
C ASP A 118 13.55 -19.44 2.83
N ASP A 119 13.02 -19.84 1.66
CA ASP A 119 13.64 -19.60 0.37
C ASP A 119 13.34 -18.18 -0.13
N MET A 120 14.29 -17.27 0.05
CA MET A 120 14.17 -15.86 -0.37
C MET A 120 13.89 -15.70 -1.87
N LYS A 121 14.30 -16.63 -2.73
CA LYS A 121 14.01 -16.62 -4.17
C LYS A 121 12.51 -16.82 -4.46
N LYS A 122 11.76 -17.39 -3.54
CA LYS A 122 10.30 -17.52 -3.62
C LYS A 122 9.59 -16.39 -2.86
N VAL A 123 10.12 -16.03 -1.69
CA VAL A 123 9.50 -15.03 -0.81
C VAL A 123 9.52 -13.64 -1.44
N LEU A 124 10.63 -13.20 -2.04
CA LEU A 124 10.74 -11.87 -2.63
C LEU A 124 9.77 -11.65 -3.80
N PRO A 125 9.68 -12.55 -4.81
CA PRO A 125 8.67 -12.43 -5.85
C PRO A 125 7.23 -12.46 -5.31
N ALA A 126 6.95 -13.31 -4.32
CA ALA A 126 5.62 -13.36 -3.71
C ALA A 126 5.24 -12.03 -3.03
N LYS A 127 6.17 -11.42 -2.26
CA LYS A 127 5.99 -10.09 -1.67
C LYS A 127 5.77 -9.01 -2.73
N PHE A 128 6.58 -9.03 -3.80
CA PHE A 128 6.41 -8.11 -4.91
C PHE A 128 5.00 -8.20 -5.51
N TRP A 129 4.52 -9.41 -5.78
CA TRP A 129 3.23 -9.61 -6.42
C TRP A 129 2.04 -9.19 -5.54
N ILE A 130 2.08 -9.45 -4.23
CA ILE A 130 0.98 -9.00 -3.36
C ILE A 130 0.88 -7.48 -3.30
N GLU A 131 2.02 -6.77 -3.22
CA GLU A 131 2.04 -5.32 -3.24
C GLU A 131 1.59 -4.76 -4.60
N TYR A 132 2.10 -5.32 -5.71
CA TYR A 132 1.69 -4.95 -7.06
C TYR A 132 0.17 -5.08 -7.27
N LEU A 133 -0.42 -6.20 -6.85
CA LEU A 133 -1.85 -6.46 -7.02
C LEU A 133 -2.71 -5.51 -6.17
N ALA A 134 -2.33 -5.27 -4.92
CA ALA A 134 -3.04 -4.35 -4.05
C ALA A 134 -2.96 -2.90 -4.57
N GLU A 135 -1.76 -2.46 -4.98
CA GLU A 135 -1.53 -1.13 -5.54
C GLU A 135 -2.29 -0.92 -6.86
N LYS A 136 -2.31 -1.91 -7.75
CA LYS A 136 -3.02 -1.84 -9.04
C LYS A 136 -4.51 -1.54 -8.87
N ARG A 137 -5.10 -1.92 -7.76
CA ARG A 137 -6.50 -1.61 -7.44
C ARG A 137 -6.66 -0.23 -6.82
N SER A 138 -5.73 0.16 -5.96
CA SER A 138 -5.83 1.39 -5.18
C SER A 138 -5.39 2.65 -5.94
N VAL A 139 -4.50 2.52 -6.93
CA VAL A 139 -3.94 3.66 -7.67
C VAL A 139 -4.99 4.63 -8.25
N PRO A 140 -6.19 4.23 -8.70
CA PRO A 140 -7.22 5.17 -9.15
C PRO A 140 -7.72 6.12 -8.05
N ALA A 141 -7.51 5.78 -6.77
CA ALA A 141 -7.82 6.62 -5.63
C ALA A 141 -6.62 7.48 -5.19
N ASP A 142 -5.39 7.13 -5.61
CA ASP A 142 -4.15 7.74 -5.17
C ASP A 142 -3.99 9.19 -5.66
N PRO A 143 -3.94 10.19 -4.75
CA PRO A 143 -3.72 11.59 -5.11
C PRO A 143 -2.24 11.93 -5.34
N SER A 144 -1.32 11.07 -4.96
CA SER A 144 0.13 11.30 -4.92
C SER A 144 0.92 10.43 -5.91
N ALA A 145 0.22 9.73 -6.80
CA ALA A 145 0.85 8.78 -7.72
C ALA A 145 1.98 9.41 -8.56
N LYS A 146 1.79 10.63 -9.05
CA LYS A 146 2.81 11.38 -9.80
C LYS A 146 4.01 11.75 -8.92
N ASP A 147 3.74 12.36 -7.76
CA ASP A 147 4.79 12.80 -6.82
C ASP A 147 5.68 11.60 -6.42
N PHE A 148 5.06 10.45 -6.17
CA PHE A 148 5.78 9.21 -5.85
C PHE A 148 6.68 8.73 -7.01
N CYS A 149 6.20 8.77 -8.26
CA CYS A 149 7.02 8.38 -9.40
C CYS A 149 8.25 9.28 -9.57
N GLU A 150 8.08 10.57 -9.41
CA GLU A 150 9.18 11.54 -9.48
C GLU A 150 10.21 11.32 -8.36
N GLU A 151 9.75 11.05 -7.14
CA GLU A 151 10.60 10.72 -6.00
C GLU A 151 11.34 9.40 -6.21
N PHE A 152 10.66 8.36 -6.70
CA PHE A 152 11.28 7.06 -6.97
C PHE A 152 12.40 7.17 -8.01
N VAL A 153 12.17 7.87 -9.13
CA VAL A 153 13.19 8.12 -10.16
C VAL A 153 14.39 8.84 -9.55
N SER A 154 14.16 9.92 -8.81
CA SER A 154 15.22 10.69 -8.16
C SER A 154 16.03 9.84 -7.17
N THR A 155 15.35 9.03 -6.35
CA THR A 155 16.00 8.17 -5.36
C THR A 155 16.80 7.05 -6.00
N SER A 156 16.27 6.40 -7.04
CA SER A 156 16.99 5.35 -7.77
C SER A 156 18.28 5.86 -8.42
N TRP A 157 18.26 7.06 -9.00
CA TRP A 157 19.47 7.72 -9.51
C TRP A 157 20.47 8.06 -8.41
N ASN A 158 20.03 8.46 -7.23
CA ASN A 158 20.91 8.73 -6.08
C ASN A 158 21.55 7.44 -5.54
N ILE A 159 20.82 6.32 -5.53
CA ILE A 159 21.37 5.00 -5.20
C ILE A 159 22.49 4.66 -6.19
N GLN A 160 22.23 4.75 -7.48
CA GLN A 160 23.21 4.46 -8.52
C GLN A 160 24.46 5.34 -8.42
N LYS A 161 24.30 6.64 -8.18
CA LYS A 161 25.45 7.58 -8.05
C LYS A 161 26.32 7.29 -6.82
N ARG A 162 25.76 6.78 -5.73
CA ARG A 162 26.51 6.44 -4.51
C ARG A 162 27.25 5.11 -4.65
N SER A 163 26.69 4.18 -5.40
CA SER A 163 27.24 2.85 -5.58
C SER A 163 28.26 2.82 -6.74
N THR A 164 29.46 3.33 -6.49
CA THR A 164 30.61 3.06 -7.39
C THR A 164 31.09 1.61 -7.30
N GLY A 165 30.23 0.66 -6.91
CA GLY A 165 30.63 -0.75 -6.79
C GLY A 165 29.55 -1.74 -6.33
N THR A 166 28.75 -1.45 -5.32
CA THR A 166 27.74 -2.41 -4.82
C THR A 166 26.57 -1.68 -4.17
N ALA A 167 25.35 -2.04 -4.54
CA ALA A 167 24.16 -1.60 -3.81
C ALA A 167 24.20 -2.13 -2.38
N THR A 168 23.74 -1.32 -1.42
CA THR A 168 23.66 -1.74 -0.02
C THR A 168 22.41 -2.59 0.21
N THR A 169 22.40 -3.39 1.28
CA THR A 169 21.19 -4.13 1.71
C THR A 169 19.99 -3.19 1.90
N GLY A 170 20.21 -1.96 2.37
CA GLY A 170 19.15 -0.94 2.51
C GLY A 170 18.58 -0.49 1.16
N ASP A 171 19.40 -0.39 0.12
CA ASP A 171 18.95 -0.04 -1.23
C ASP A 171 18.07 -1.16 -1.82
N PHE A 172 18.43 -2.42 -1.63
CA PHE A 172 17.61 -3.56 -2.03
C PHE A 172 16.27 -3.62 -1.27
N PHE A 173 16.29 -3.33 0.03
CA PHE A 173 15.06 -3.22 0.81
C PHE A 173 14.12 -2.13 0.29
N TYR A 174 14.68 -0.97 -0.03
CA TYR A 174 13.90 0.13 -0.60
C TYR A 174 13.29 -0.27 -1.95
N LEU A 175 14.10 -0.82 -2.86
CA LEU A 175 13.64 -1.23 -4.18
C LEU A 175 12.56 -2.32 -4.09
N ASN A 176 12.76 -3.33 -3.26
CA ASN A 176 11.76 -4.40 -3.06
C ASN A 176 10.40 -3.87 -2.59
N LYS A 177 10.41 -2.84 -1.74
CA LYS A 177 9.18 -2.23 -1.25
C LYS A 177 8.58 -1.23 -2.23
N ALA A 178 9.37 -0.41 -2.89
CA ALA A 178 8.91 0.73 -3.67
C ALA A 178 8.65 0.40 -5.15
N LEU A 179 9.34 -0.59 -5.71
CA LEU A 179 9.25 -0.93 -7.14
C LEU A 179 7.84 -1.37 -7.58
N PRO A 180 7.11 -2.26 -6.86
CA PRO A 180 5.75 -2.62 -7.26
C PRO A 180 4.82 -1.40 -7.32
N TYR A 181 4.93 -0.49 -6.37
CA TYR A 181 4.18 0.78 -6.37
C TYR A 181 4.55 1.67 -7.55
N PHE A 182 5.85 1.79 -7.83
CA PHE A 182 6.33 2.58 -8.94
C PHE A 182 5.80 2.05 -10.29
N ILE A 183 5.90 0.75 -10.53
CA ILE A 183 5.44 0.14 -11.78
C ILE A 183 3.96 0.45 -12.01
N VAL A 184 3.12 0.20 -11.02
CA VAL A 184 1.68 0.41 -11.13
C VAL A 184 1.34 1.88 -11.36
N ARG A 185 1.96 2.78 -10.61
CA ARG A 185 1.70 4.23 -10.71
C ARG A 185 2.20 4.79 -12.04
N ALA A 186 3.36 4.38 -12.50
CA ALA A 186 3.91 4.77 -13.79
C ALA A 186 3.03 4.28 -14.96
N GLU A 187 2.52 3.03 -14.88
CA GLU A 187 1.54 2.52 -15.86
C GLU A 187 0.25 3.36 -15.87
N TYR A 188 -0.21 3.78 -14.71
CA TYR A 188 -1.47 4.51 -14.56
C TYR A 188 -1.38 5.95 -15.06
N ILE A 189 -0.25 6.64 -14.77
CA ILE A 189 -0.09 8.08 -15.05
C ILE A 189 0.52 8.30 -16.43
N ASN A 190 1.71 7.75 -16.65
CA ASN A 190 2.49 7.95 -17.85
C ASN A 190 3.60 6.90 -17.96
N LYS A 191 3.58 6.11 -19.01
CA LYS A 191 4.59 5.08 -19.29
C LYS A 191 6.01 5.64 -19.51
N ASP A 192 6.16 6.92 -19.82
CA ASP A 192 7.48 7.53 -20.03
C ASP A 192 8.37 7.52 -18.79
N TYR A 193 7.81 7.33 -17.60
CA TYR A 193 8.61 7.13 -16.38
C TYR A 193 9.51 5.90 -16.45
N PHE A 194 9.11 4.83 -17.13
CA PHE A 194 9.96 3.66 -17.32
C PHE A 194 11.23 3.96 -18.09
N ASN A 195 11.17 4.84 -19.08
CA ASN A 195 12.33 5.24 -19.86
C ASN A 195 13.36 6.07 -19.06
N GLN A 196 12.92 6.64 -17.92
CA GLN A 196 13.78 7.42 -17.03
C GLN A 196 14.54 6.54 -16.03
N ILE A 197 14.12 5.27 -15.86
CA ILE A 197 14.81 4.29 -15.01
C ILE A 197 15.70 3.39 -15.88
N ASN A 198 16.66 3.97 -16.56
CA ASN A 198 17.75 3.18 -17.13
C ASN A 198 18.84 3.02 -16.07
N ASN A 199 18.56 2.20 -15.05
CA ASN A 199 19.38 2.06 -13.87
C ASN A 199 19.79 0.58 -13.74
N GLU A 200 21.09 0.33 -13.81
CA GLU A 200 21.67 -1.01 -13.71
C GLU A 200 21.21 -1.75 -12.46
N ILE A 201 21.08 -1.05 -11.32
CA ILE A 201 20.66 -1.63 -10.04
C ILE A 201 19.20 -2.11 -10.10
N VAL A 202 18.30 -1.33 -10.70
CA VAL A 202 16.91 -1.76 -10.89
C VAL A 202 16.84 -2.94 -11.86
N THR A 203 17.66 -2.93 -12.91
CA THR A 203 17.74 -4.03 -13.88
C THR A 203 18.28 -5.29 -13.23
N GLU A 204 19.34 -5.19 -12.43
CA GLU A 204 19.89 -6.31 -11.66
C GLU A 204 18.87 -6.87 -10.68
N TYR A 205 18.20 -5.99 -9.90
CA TYR A 205 17.15 -6.40 -8.97
C TYR A 205 16.00 -7.13 -9.67
N VAL A 206 15.49 -6.61 -10.79
CA VAL A 206 14.43 -7.26 -11.58
C VAL A 206 14.89 -8.61 -12.13
N SER A 207 16.15 -8.68 -12.60
CA SER A 207 16.75 -9.93 -13.09
C SER A 207 16.82 -11.00 -12.00
N GLU A 208 17.17 -10.64 -10.77
CA GLU A 208 17.18 -11.56 -9.62
C GLU A 208 15.78 -12.00 -9.18
N LEU A 209 14.74 -11.15 -9.36
CA LEU A 209 13.35 -11.53 -9.09
C LEU A 209 12.79 -12.53 -10.12
N CYS A 210 13.29 -12.49 -11.35
CA CYS A 210 12.78 -13.30 -12.46
C CYS A 210 13.60 -14.58 -12.72
N GLY A 211 14.79 -14.70 -12.15
CA GLY A 211 15.70 -15.85 -12.29
C GLY A 211 15.44 -16.92 -11.26
#